data_a9045d8512d5c91be1f83aff401cce0f
#
_entry.id   a9045d8512d5c91be1f83aff401cce0f
#
_cell.length_a   1.000
_cell.length_b   1.000
_cell.length_c   1.000
_cell.angle_alpha   90.00
_cell.angle_beta   90.00
_cell.angle_gamma   90.00
#
_symmetry.space_group_name_H-M   'P 1'
#
loop_
_entity.id
_entity.type
_entity.pdbx_description
1 polymer ?
#
loop_
_entity_poly.entity_id
_entity_poly.type
_entity_poly.pdbx_seq_one_letter_code
_entity_poly.pdbx_strand_id
1 'polypeptide(L)'
;MLYQAKDGNINIGGSTMEYIRFGTGKKILIMLPGLGDSLRSMKGTALPMALMYREFAKDFTVYAFGRKNDLPEGCTTRDMARDQAEAMESLGIEKADIFGVSMGGMIAQWLAIDYPEKVGNLILTVTSSKSNPILRESVEEWIALAKSGDHGAFMESNLRRIYSEGYCRKNQWMMPILGKLTKPKNYDRFFIQAEACLTHDAFDQLHRIQAPTLVIGGEQDLALGGEASREIAGEIPGAKLKMYPQWGHGLYEEAKDFNGLLLETLR
;
A
#
# COMPACT_ATOMS: atom_id res chain seq x y z
N MET A 1 -21.94 -12.92 7.82
CA MET A 1 -20.48 -12.84 8.10
C MET A 1 -20.18 -11.59 8.91
N LEU A 2 -19.21 -11.66 9.82
CA LEU A 2 -18.78 -10.52 10.64
C LEU A 2 -18.29 -9.37 9.73
N TYR A 3 -18.77 -8.14 9.97
CA TYR A 3 -18.50 -6.95 9.14
C TYR A 3 -18.86 -7.10 7.65
N GLN A 4 -19.65 -8.09 7.26
CA GLN A 4 -19.91 -8.48 5.86
C GLN A 4 -18.62 -8.71 5.04
N ALA A 5 -17.55 -9.17 5.71
CA ALA A 5 -16.25 -9.39 5.08
C ALA A 5 -16.33 -10.49 4.03
N LYS A 6 -15.85 -10.22 2.83
CA LYS A 6 -15.78 -11.17 1.70
C LYS A 6 -14.62 -10.87 0.77
N ASP A 7 -14.08 -11.94 0.21
CA ASP A 7 -13.16 -11.86 -0.93
C ASP A 7 -13.95 -11.73 -2.24
N GLY A 8 -13.40 -11.09 -3.23
CA GLY A 8 -13.96 -10.97 -4.57
C GLY A 8 -12.87 -10.92 -5.64
N ASN A 9 -13.31 -11.11 -6.89
CA ASN A 9 -12.47 -10.99 -8.07
C ASN A 9 -13.19 -10.13 -9.10
N ILE A 10 -12.42 -9.34 -9.85
CA ILE A 10 -12.87 -8.58 -11.01
C ILE A 10 -11.98 -8.88 -12.21
N ASN A 11 -12.56 -8.83 -13.41
CA ASN A 11 -11.81 -8.95 -14.65
C ASN A 11 -11.46 -7.56 -15.15
N ILE A 12 -10.18 -7.33 -15.44
CA ILE A 12 -9.64 -6.07 -15.91
C ILE A 12 -8.66 -6.35 -17.04
N GLY A 13 -8.95 -5.84 -18.24
CA GLY A 13 -8.04 -5.95 -19.38
C GLY A 13 -7.61 -7.39 -19.71
N GLY A 14 -8.50 -8.38 -19.55
CA GLY A 14 -8.22 -9.81 -19.82
C GLY A 14 -7.50 -10.55 -18.68
N SER A 15 -7.20 -9.89 -17.56
CA SER A 15 -6.65 -10.51 -16.35
C SER A 15 -7.64 -10.38 -15.19
N THR A 16 -7.37 -11.07 -14.08
CA THR A 16 -8.16 -10.96 -12.85
C THR A 16 -7.43 -10.14 -11.81
N MET A 17 -8.19 -9.38 -11.01
CA MET A 17 -7.72 -8.68 -9.83
C MET A 17 -8.51 -9.15 -8.62
N GLU A 18 -7.82 -9.55 -7.57
CA GLU A 18 -8.44 -9.88 -6.29
C GLU A 18 -8.75 -8.60 -5.49
N TYR A 19 -9.83 -8.63 -4.74
CA TYR A 19 -10.15 -7.59 -3.78
C TYR A 19 -10.80 -8.16 -2.53
N ILE A 20 -10.73 -7.41 -1.45
CA ILE A 20 -11.47 -7.64 -0.21
C ILE A 20 -12.51 -6.53 -0.07
N ARG A 21 -13.70 -6.89 0.42
CA ARG A 21 -14.73 -5.92 0.79
C ARG A 21 -15.23 -6.22 2.19
N PHE A 22 -15.39 -5.16 3.03
CA PHE A 22 -16.05 -5.24 4.32
C PHE A 22 -16.70 -3.91 4.70
N GLY A 23 -17.53 -3.93 5.76
CA GLY A 23 -18.25 -2.76 6.22
C GLY A 23 -19.58 -2.54 5.46
N THR A 24 -20.39 -1.61 5.99
CA THR A 24 -21.76 -1.33 5.50
C THR A 24 -22.05 0.17 5.39
N GLY A 25 -21.07 1.01 5.64
CA GLY A 25 -21.20 2.45 5.54
C GLY A 25 -21.44 2.93 4.12
N LYS A 26 -21.97 4.15 3.99
CA LYS A 26 -22.29 4.75 2.69
C LYS A 26 -21.06 5.32 1.97
N LYS A 27 -20.07 5.78 2.74
CA LYS A 27 -18.80 6.26 2.18
C LYS A 27 -17.98 5.08 1.69
N ILE A 28 -17.25 5.25 0.60
CA ILE A 28 -16.36 4.21 0.06
C ILE A 28 -14.94 4.58 0.39
N LEU A 29 -14.19 3.64 0.97
CA LEU A 29 -12.75 3.74 1.20
C LEU A 29 -12.06 2.62 0.43
N ILE A 30 -11.10 2.99 -0.42
CA ILE A 30 -10.24 2.03 -1.12
C ILE A 30 -8.86 2.06 -0.50
N MET A 31 -8.41 0.89 -0.04
CA MET A 31 -7.08 0.67 0.51
C MET A 31 -6.19 0.02 -0.55
N LEU A 32 -5.04 0.63 -0.83
CA LEU A 32 -4.03 0.13 -1.76
C LEU A 32 -2.81 -0.34 -0.96
N PRO A 33 -2.57 -1.66 -0.87
CA PRO A 33 -1.48 -2.21 -0.08
C PRO A 33 -0.11 -1.95 -0.70
N GLY A 34 0.95 -2.13 0.08
CA GLY A 34 2.34 -2.05 -0.36
C GLY A 34 2.78 -3.24 -1.21
N LEU A 35 4.09 -3.35 -1.42
CA LEU A 35 4.74 -4.37 -2.25
C LEU A 35 4.50 -5.81 -1.75
N GLY A 36 4.15 -5.99 -0.48
CA GLY A 36 3.83 -7.30 0.09
C GLY A 36 2.66 -8.05 -0.58
N ASP A 37 1.73 -7.32 -1.25
CA ASP A 37 0.66 -7.90 -2.07
C ASP A 37 1.19 -8.79 -3.22
N SER A 38 2.39 -8.52 -3.69
CA SER A 38 3.03 -9.29 -4.77
C SER A 38 3.38 -10.73 -4.41
N LEU A 39 3.52 -11.03 -3.11
CA LEU A 39 4.04 -12.32 -2.62
C LEU A 39 2.97 -13.38 -2.44
N ARG A 40 1.71 -12.98 -2.30
CA ARG A 40 0.61 -13.94 -2.06
C ARG A 40 -0.75 -13.37 -2.46
N SER A 41 -1.70 -14.27 -2.67
CA SER A 41 -3.11 -13.95 -2.89
C SER A 41 -3.74 -13.28 -1.66
N MET A 42 -4.63 -12.34 -1.89
CA MET A 42 -5.47 -11.74 -0.84
C MET A 42 -6.61 -12.67 -0.38
N LYS A 43 -6.88 -13.75 -1.14
CA LYS A 43 -7.96 -14.69 -0.86
C LYS A 43 -7.86 -15.30 0.54
N GLY A 44 -8.96 -15.25 1.28
CA GLY A 44 -9.05 -15.76 2.65
C GLY A 44 -8.61 -14.74 3.72
N THR A 45 -8.20 -13.53 3.34
CA THR A 45 -7.75 -12.51 4.29
C THR A 45 -8.80 -11.44 4.61
N ALA A 46 -10.02 -11.55 4.06
CA ALA A 46 -11.08 -10.57 4.27
C ALA A 46 -11.47 -10.39 5.75
N LEU A 47 -11.62 -11.48 6.50
CA LEU A 47 -11.97 -11.39 7.92
C LEU A 47 -10.83 -10.83 8.79
N PRO A 48 -9.57 -11.29 8.69
CA PRO A 48 -8.45 -10.66 9.37
C PRO A 48 -8.33 -9.15 9.10
N MET A 49 -8.49 -8.73 7.85
CA MET A 49 -8.42 -7.33 7.47
C MET A 49 -9.60 -6.52 8.05
N ALA A 50 -10.82 -7.08 8.00
CA ALA A 50 -11.99 -6.45 8.62
C ALA A 50 -11.87 -6.31 10.14
N LEU A 51 -11.15 -7.21 10.81
CA LEU A 51 -10.86 -7.10 12.24
C LEU A 51 -9.82 -6.00 12.52
N MET A 52 -8.77 -5.91 11.70
CA MET A 52 -7.72 -4.88 11.82
C MET A 52 -8.30 -3.47 11.65
N TYR A 53 -9.18 -3.29 10.66
CA TYR A 53 -9.79 -2.00 10.31
C TYR A 53 -11.28 -1.92 10.71
N ARG A 54 -11.71 -2.63 11.77
CA ARG A 54 -13.13 -2.72 12.20
C ARG A 54 -13.77 -1.37 12.50
N GLU A 55 -12.98 -0.40 12.92
CA GLU A 55 -13.44 0.95 13.25
C GLU A 55 -14.02 1.69 12.04
N PHE A 56 -13.57 1.33 10.83
CA PHE A 56 -14.09 1.88 9.57
C PHE A 56 -15.41 1.23 9.12
N ALA A 57 -15.70 0.00 9.55
CA ALA A 57 -16.77 -0.82 9.00
C ALA A 57 -18.19 -0.26 9.19
N LYS A 58 -18.39 0.67 10.11
CA LYS A 58 -19.67 1.32 10.36
C LYS A 58 -19.92 2.47 9.38
N ASP A 59 -18.90 3.32 9.16
CA ASP A 59 -19.03 4.56 8.40
C ASP A 59 -18.71 4.35 6.92
N PHE A 60 -17.93 3.31 6.62
CA PHE A 60 -17.43 3.00 5.28
C PHE A 60 -17.82 1.60 4.79
N THR A 61 -18.00 1.49 3.47
CA THR A 61 -17.76 0.26 2.74
C THR A 61 -16.32 0.29 2.29
N VAL A 62 -15.50 -0.57 2.87
CA VAL A 62 -14.05 -0.62 2.62
C VAL A 62 -13.76 -1.67 1.56
N TYR A 63 -12.96 -1.29 0.59
CA TYR A 63 -12.34 -2.20 -0.38
C TYR A 63 -10.83 -2.18 -0.17
N ALA A 64 -10.18 -3.35 -0.20
CA ALA A 64 -8.76 -3.44 -0.40
C ALA A 64 -8.53 -4.04 -1.78
N PHE A 65 -7.89 -3.29 -2.68
CA PHE A 65 -7.62 -3.74 -4.04
C PHE A 65 -6.21 -4.28 -4.15
N GLY A 66 -6.07 -5.50 -4.69
CA GLY A 66 -4.79 -6.04 -5.11
C GLY A 66 -4.31 -5.44 -6.44
N ARG A 67 -3.40 -6.15 -7.10
CA ARG A 67 -2.98 -5.88 -8.49
C ARG A 67 -3.47 -7.01 -9.38
N LYS A 68 -3.51 -6.76 -10.68
CA LYS A 68 -3.78 -7.82 -11.67
C LYS A 68 -2.86 -9.02 -11.43
N ASN A 69 -3.40 -10.22 -11.61
CA ASN A 69 -2.61 -11.44 -11.48
C ASN A 69 -1.55 -11.53 -12.58
N ASP A 70 -1.91 -11.13 -13.80
CA ASP A 70 -1.02 -11.15 -14.96
C ASP A 70 -0.56 -9.72 -15.26
N LEU A 71 0.51 -9.30 -14.59
CA LEU A 71 1.18 -8.02 -14.86
C LEU A 71 2.19 -8.24 -15.99
N PRO A 72 2.17 -7.39 -17.03
CA PRO A 72 3.19 -7.45 -18.09
C PRO A 72 4.55 -6.99 -17.55
N GLU A 73 5.62 -7.49 -18.16
CA GLU A 73 6.97 -6.97 -17.93
C GLU A 73 7.02 -5.47 -18.23
N GLY A 74 7.71 -4.70 -17.41
CA GLY A 74 7.77 -3.24 -17.51
C GLY A 74 6.51 -2.50 -17.04
N CYS A 75 5.54 -3.19 -16.43
CA CYS A 75 4.35 -2.56 -15.84
C CYS A 75 4.76 -1.53 -14.78
N THR A 76 4.29 -0.31 -14.92
CA THR A 76 4.60 0.82 -14.04
C THR A 76 3.55 1.00 -12.93
N THR A 77 3.87 1.80 -11.91
CA THR A 77 2.89 2.24 -10.91
C THR A 77 1.74 3.05 -11.52
N ARG A 78 1.98 3.77 -12.64
CA ARG A 78 0.94 4.49 -13.38
C ARG A 78 0.00 3.54 -14.13
N ASP A 79 0.53 2.45 -14.72
CA ASP A 79 -0.31 1.40 -15.31
C ASP A 79 -1.18 0.73 -14.27
N MET A 80 -0.61 0.45 -13.08
CA MET A 80 -1.38 -0.09 -11.97
C MET A 80 -2.45 0.88 -11.46
N ALA A 81 -2.23 2.18 -11.52
CA ALA A 81 -3.25 3.18 -11.18
C ALA A 81 -4.42 3.16 -12.17
N ARG A 82 -4.14 3.01 -13.47
CA ARG A 82 -5.18 2.78 -14.49
C ARG A 82 -5.99 1.53 -14.17
N ASP A 83 -5.34 0.43 -13.80
CA ASP A 83 -6.02 -0.80 -13.42
C ASP A 83 -6.94 -0.59 -12.19
N GLN A 84 -6.54 0.25 -11.22
CA GLN A 84 -7.40 0.60 -10.07
C GLN A 84 -8.63 1.43 -10.52
N ALA A 85 -8.46 2.37 -11.45
CA ALA A 85 -9.57 3.14 -12.00
C ALA A 85 -10.58 2.24 -12.74
N GLU A 86 -10.09 1.28 -13.54
CA GLU A 86 -10.92 0.26 -14.20
C GLU A 86 -11.62 -0.65 -13.19
N ALA A 87 -10.94 -1.00 -12.08
CA ALA A 87 -11.54 -1.77 -10.98
C ALA A 87 -12.71 -1.02 -10.33
N MET A 88 -12.55 0.27 -10.08
CA MET A 88 -13.62 1.13 -9.57
C MET A 88 -14.82 1.12 -10.52
N GLU A 89 -14.59 1.30 -11.82
CA GLU A 89 -15.66 1.29 -12.84
C GLU A 89 -16.39 -0.06 -12.87
N SER A 90 -15.65 -1.16 -12.86
CA SER A 90 -16.22 -2.51 -12.87
C SER A 90 -17.10 -2.81 -11.66
N LEU A 91 -16.84 -2.14 -10.53
CA LEU A 91 -17.62 -2.26 -9.29
C LEU A 91 -18.71 -1.16 -9.14
N GLY A 92 -18.85 -0.27 -10.13
CA GLY A 92 -19.80 0.85 -10.07
C GLY A 92 -19.41 1.91 -9.04
N ILE A 93 -18.12 2.04 -8.73
CA ILE A 93 -17.59 3.03 -7.79
C ILE A 93 -17.18 4.27 -8.57
N GLU A 94 -18.00 5.30 -8.53
CA GLU A 94 -17.73 6.56 -9.22
C GLU A 94 -16.62 7.36 -8.53
N LYS A 95 -16.67 7.43 -7.19
CA LYS A 95 -15.72 8.18 -6.36
C LYS A 95 -15.51 7.49 -5.02
N ALA A 96 -14.27 7.51 -4.52
CA ALA A 96 -13.90 6.94 -3.22
C ALA A 96 -12.83 7.77 -2.52
N ASP A 97 -12.72 7.64 -1.20
CA ASP A 97 -11.53 8.02 -0.46
C ASP A 97 -10.46 6.96 -0.69
N ILE A 98 -9.21 7.39 -0.90
CA ILE A 98 -8.10 6.51 -1.25
C ILE A 98 -7.06 6.53 -0.12
N PHE A 99 -6.73 5.36 0.39
CA PHE A 99 -5.66 5.15 1.35
C PHE A 99 -4.58 4.25 0.74
N GLY A 100 -3.42 4.82 0.44
CA GLY A 100 -2.28 4.11 -0.14
C GLY A 100 -1.11 4.00 0.83
N VAL A 101 -0.59 2.79 0.99
CA VAL A 101 0.58 2.48 1.83
C VAL A 101 1.76 2.11 0.95
N SER A 102 2.92 2.75 1.15
CA SER A 102 4.17 2.37 0.45
C SER A 102 3.97 2.40 -1.08
N MET A 103 4.23 1.31 -1.79
CA MET A 103 3.92 1.18 -3.22
C MET A 103 2.45 1.51 -3.54
N GLY A 104 1.50 1.16 -2.66
CA GLY A 104 0.10 1.55 -2.81
C GLY A 104 -0.10 3.07 -2.81
N GLY A 105 0.74 3.80 -2.08
CA GLY A 105 0.79 5.27 -2.13
C GLY A 105 1.36 5.81 -3.45
N MET A 106 2.34 5.13 -4.06
CA MET A 106 2.85 5.46 -5.40
C MET A 106 1.76 5.32 -6.46
N ILE A 107 0.96 4.25 -6.36
CA ILE A 107 -0.19 4.02 -7.25
C ILE A 107 -1.28 5.06 -6.99
N ALA A 108 -1.57 5.38 -5.72
CA ALA A 108 -2.57 6.37 -5.33
C ALA A 108 -2.24 7.78 -5.83
N GLN A 109 -0.96 8.16 -5.88
CA GLN A 109 -0.52 9.41 -6.50
C GLN A 109 -0.94 9.48 -7.97
N TRP A 110 -0.62 8.47 -8.77
CA TRP A 110 -1.02 8.42 -10.19
C TRP A 110 -2.54 8.35 -10.37
N LEU A 111 -3.25 7.63 -9.48
CA LEU A 111 -4.71 7.62 -9.51
C LEU A 111 -5.29 9.02 -9.29
N ALA A 112 -4.75 9.78 -8.34
CA ALA A 112 -5.20 11.14 -8.07
C ALA A 112 -4.78 12.16 -9.15
N ILE A 113 -3.68 11.93 -9.85
CA ILE A 113 -3.18 12.77 -10.94
C ILE A 113 -3.98 12.55 -12.23
N ASP A 114 -4.21 11.29 -12.60
CA ASP A 114 -4.78 10.93 -13.91
C ASP A 114 -6.31 10.78 -13.86
N TYR A 115 -6.90 10.52 -12.67
CA TYR A 115 -8.34 10.31 -12.45
C TYR A 115 -8.85 11.12 -11.25
N PRO A 116 -8.65 12.44 -11.22
CA PRO A 116 -8.98 13.28 -10.06
C PRO A 116 -10.46 13.22 -9.67
N GLU A 117 -11.36 12.95 -10.62
CA GLU A 117 -12.79 12.81 -10.38
C GLU A 117 -13.13 11.58 -9.54
N LYS A 118 -12.29 10.54 -9.56
CA LYS A 118 -12.48 9.29 -8.83
C LYS A 118 -12.00 9.36 -7.37
N VAL A 119 -11.20 10.39 -7.01
CA VAL A 119 -10.57 10.50 -5.69
C VAL A 119 -11.28 11.55 -4.84
N GLY A 120 -11.83 11.13 -3.70
CA GLY A 120 -12.42 12.00 -2.68
C GLY A 120 -11.34 12.66 -1.81
N ASN A 121 -10.94 11.97 -0.75
CA ASN A 121 -9.77 12.31 0.06
C ASN A 121 -8.63 11.37 -0.31
N LEU A 122 -7.39 11.84 -0.20
CA LEU A 122 -6.19 11.06 -0.45
C LEU A 122 -5.34 10.94 0.81
N ILE A 123 -5.04 9.72 1.22
CA ILE A 123 -4.11 9.46 2.32
C ILE A 123 -2.92 8.68 1.77
N LEU A 124 -1.74 9.27 1.90
CA LEU A 124 -0.46 8.73 1.46
C LEU A 124 0.38 8.39 2.69
N THR A 125 0.62 7.11 2.93
CA THR A 125 1.33 6.67 4.14
C THR A 125 2.62 5.95 3.76
N VAL A 126 3.75 6.38 4.36
CA VAL A 126 5.10 5.80 4.18
C VAL A 126 5.39 5.47 2.72
N THR A 127 5.26 6.48 1.85
CA THR A 127 5.43 6.35 0.40
C THR A 127 6.42 7.37 -0.14
N SER A 128 6.81 7.23 -1.40
CA SER A 128 7.73 8.13 -2.08
C SER A 128 7.11 8.64 -3.38
N SER A 129 7.48 9.84 -3.80
CA SER A 129 7.07 10.43 -5.08
C SER A 129 7.95 10.00 -6.25
N LYS A 130 9.16 9.56 -5.94
CA LYS A 130 10.16 9.08 -6.90
C LYS A 130 11.12 8.11 -6.23
N SER A 131 11.89 7.39 -7.02
CA SER A 131 12.99 6.57 -6.53
C SER A 131 14.06 7.44 -5.86
N ASN A 132 14.45 7.07 -4.63
CA ASN A 132 15.51 7.70 -3.87
C ASN A 132 16.56 6.66 -3.44
N PRO A 133 17.73 7.05 -2.94
CA PRO A 133 18.81 6.10 -2.59
C PRO A 133 18.39 5.03 -1.57
N ILE A 134 17.60 5.38 -0.55
CA ILE A 134 17.16 4.44 0.52
C ILE A 134 16.16 3.42 -0.04
N LEU A 135 15.17 3.89 -0.83
CA LEU A 135 14.22 3.03 -1.52
C LEU A 135 14.96 2.06 -2.46
N ARG A 136 15.90 2.59 -3.25
CA ARG A 136 16.67 1.80 -4.20
C ARG A 136 17.45 0.69 -3.50
N GLU A 137 18.21 1.04 -2.47
CA GLU A 137 18.97 0.08 -1.67
C GLU A 137 18.07 -1.03 -1.10
N SER A 138 16.92 -0.64 -0.54
CA SER A 138 15.97 -1.59 0.06
C SER A 138 15.40 -2.55 -0.97
N VAL A 139 14.91 -2.02 -2.09
CA VAL A 139 14.26 -2.84 -3.12
C VAL A 139 15.27 -3.71 -3.87
N GLU A 140 16.47 -3.19 -4.18
CA GLU A 140 17.55 -3.97 -4.81
C GLU A 140 18.03 -5.12 -3.91
N GLU A 141 18.16 -4.89 -2.59
CA GLU A 141 18.46 -5.95 -1.61
C GLU A 141 17.36 -7.04 -1.64
N TRP A 142 16.09 -6.65 -1.61
CA TRP A 142 14.99 -7.60 -1.66
C TRP A 142 14.94 -8.38 -2.98
N ILE A 143 15.22 -7.74 -4.11
CA ILE A 143 15.35 -8.41 -5.41
C ILE A 143 16.49 -9.44 -5.40
N ALA A 144 17.65 -9.07 -4.85
CA ALA A 144 18.81 -9.96 -4.77
C ALA A 144 18.50 -11.20 -3.90
N LEU A 145 17.88 -10.99 -2.73
CA LEU A 145 17.48 -12.07 -1.83
C LEU A 145 16.40 -12.98 -2.44
N ALA A 146 15.44 -12.41 -3.14
CA ALA A 146 14.43 -13.19 -3.88
C ALA A 146 15.06 -14.05 -4.99
N LYS A 147 16.01 -13.49 -5.77
CA LYS A 147 16.75 -14.19 -6.82
C LYS A 147 17.63 -15.31 -6.28
N SER A 148 18.21 -15.15 -5.09
CA SER A 148 19.00 -16.20 -4.45
C SER A 148 18.15 -17.37 -3.93
N GLY A 149 16.82 -17.18 -3.84
CA GLY A 149 15.88 -18.17 -3.29
C GLY A 149 15.91 -18.26 -1.76
N ASP A 150 16.70 -17.42 -1.08
CA ASP A 150 16.75 -17.34 0.39
C ASP A 150 15.59 -16.50 0.93
N HIS A 151 14.42 -17.14 0.99
CA HIS A 151 13.22 -16.50 1.52
C HIS A 151 13.35 -16.13 3.01
N GLY A 152 14.18 -16.83 3.78
CA GLY A 152 14.44 -16.53 5.18
C GLY A 152 15.13 -15.17 5.32
N ALA A 153 16.24 -14.97 4.61
CA ALA A 153 16.95 -13.70 4.58
C ALA A 153 16.09 -12.55 4.00
N PHE A 154 15.28 -12.85 2.97
CA PHE A 154 14.31 -11.90 2.42
C PHE A 154 13.33 -11.41 3.49
N MET A 155 12.72 -12.31 4.26
CA MET A 155 11.78 -11.97 5.33
C MET A 155 12.45 -11.22 6.49
N GLU A 156 13.69 -11.60 6.83
CA GLU A 156 14.45 -10.92 7.88
C GLU A 156 14.81 -9.47 7.47
N SER A 157 15.26 -9.26 6.23
CA SER A 157 15.55 -7.94 5.70
C SER A 157 14.29 -7.06 5.69
N ASN A 158 13.15 -7.59 5.22
CA ASN A 158 11.87 -6.89 5.28
C ASN A 158 11.48 -6.50 6.71
N LEU A 159 11.58 -7.43 7.67
CA LEU A 159 11.25 -7.16 9.06
C LEU A 159 12.07 -5.99 9.62
N ARG A 160 13.38 -6.00 9.39
CA ARG A 160 14.29 -4.96 9.90
C ARG A 160 14.08 -3.59 9.28
N ARG A 161 13.73 -3.52 7.98
CA ARG A 161 13.52 -2.24 7.27
C ARG A 161 12.14 -1.65 7.52
N ILE A 162 11.15 -2.49 7.82
CA ILE A 162 9.75 -2.07 7.97
C ILE A 162 9.42 -1.73 9.41
N TYR A 163 9.80 -2.57 10.38
CA TYR A 163 9.32 -2.46 11.75
C TYR A 163 10.39 -1.94 12.73
N SER A 164 9.90 -1.42 13.86
CA SER A 164 10.78 -0.98 14.96
C SER A 164 11.58 -2.14 15.56
N GLU A 165 12.72 -1.82 16.18
CA GLU A 165 13.50 -2.83 16.92
C GLU A 165 12.69 -3.57 17.97
N GLY A 166 11.77 -2.88 18.65
CA GLY A 166 10.87 -3.46 19.64
C GLY A 166 9.97 -4.53 19.05
N TYR A 167 9.40 -4.24 17.88
CA TYR A 167 8.59 -5.18 17.12
C TYR A 167 9.43 -6.38 16.65
N CYS A 168 10.60 -6.11 16.10
CA CYS A 168 11.53 -7.14 15.63
C CYS A 168 11.90 -8.12 16.74
N ARG A 169 12.35 -7.61 17.90
CA ARG A 169 12.70 -8.45 19.08
C ARG A 169 11.54 -9.32 19.55
N LYS A 170 10.33 -8.78 19.54
CA LYS A 170 9.13 -9.51 19.98
C LYS A 170 8.73 -10.61 19.00
N ASN A 171 8.94 -10.41 17.70
CA ASN A 171 8.37 -11.27 16.65
C ASN A 171 9.43 -12.13 15.93
N GLN A 172 10.72 -11.89 16.09
CA GLN A 172 11.81 -12.60 15.39
C GLN A 172 11.74 -14.14 15.54
N TRP A 173 11.25 -14.63 16.67
CA TRP A 173 11.11 -16.09 16.90
C TRP A 173 10.11 -16.76 15.95
N MET A 174 9.15 -16.01 15.41
CA MET A 174 8.17 -16.53 14.45
C MET A 174 8.71 -16.53 13.01
N MET A 175 9.77 -15.78 12.70
CA MET A 175 10.27 -15.59 11.34
C MET A 175 10.63 -16.90 10.63
N PRO A 176 11.30 -17.89 11.26
CA PRO A 176 11.58 -19.17 10.59
C PRO A 176 10.33 -19.96 10.21
N ILE A 177 9.25 -19.81 10.99
CA ILE A 177 7.96 -20.47 10.73
C ILE A 177 7.22 -19.70 9.61
N LEU A 178 7.10 -18.41 9.76
CA LEU A 178 6.46 -17.54 8.76
C LEU A 178 7.17 -17.61 7.42
N GLY A 179 8.50 -17.59 7.41
CA GLY A 179 9.30 -17.74 6.20
C GLY A 179 8.98 -19.02 5.42
N LYS A 180 8.75 -20.14 6.10
CA LYS A 180 8.33 -21.38 5.43
C LYS A 180 6.90 -21.34 4.91
N LEU A 181 5.98 -20.75 5.68
CA LEU A 181 4.55 -20.71 5.36
C LEU A 181 4.22 -19.65 4.30
N THR A 182 5.00 -18.57 4.21
CA THR A 182 4.74 -17.44 3.32
C THR A 182 5.56 -17.44 2.06
N LYS A 183 6.44 -18.44 1.87
CA LYS A 183 7.27 -18.55 0.66
C LYS A 183 6.36 -18.65 -0.59
N PRO A 184 6.45 -17.69 -1.52
CA PRO A 184 5.67 -17.76 -2.75
C PRO A 184 6.13 -18.90 -3.64
N LYS A 185 5.28 -19.34 -4.56
CA LYS A 185 5.64 -20.37 -5.57
C LYS A 185 6.74 -19.87 -6.51
N ASN A 186 6.66 -18.61 -6.89
CA ASN A 186 7.68 -17.85 -7.63
C ASN A 186 7.64 -16.40 -7.19
N TYR A 187 8.60 -15.60 -7.65
CA TYR A 187 8.71 -14.17 -7.37
C TYR A 187 8.41 -13.30 -8.59
N ASP A 188 7.80 -13.83 -9.66
CA ASP A 188 7.61 -13.10 -10.91
C ASP A 188 6.81 -11.82 -10.70
N ARG A 189 5.66 -11.89 -10.01
CA ARG A 189 4.88 -10.71 -9.65
C ARG A 189 5.66 -9.72 -8.78
N PHE A 190 6.47 -10.24 -7.85
CA PHE A 190 7.30 -9.41 -6.99
C PHE A 190 8.33 -8.65 -7.82
N PHE A 191 9.04 -9.28 -8.75
CA PHE A 191 10.04 -8.61 -9.57
C PHE A 191 9.44 -7.48 -10.41
N ILE A 192 8.29 -7.70 -11.05
CA ILE A 192 7.60 -6.67 -11.83
C ILE A 192 7.22 -5.47 -10.94
N GLN A 193 6.64 -5.74 -9.77
CA GLN A 193 6.21 -4.68 -8.87
C GLN A 193 7.38 -3.97 -8.18
N ALA A 194 8.45 -4.69 -7.86
CA ALA A 194 9.68 -4.11 -7.31
C ALA A 194 10.35 -3.16 -8.33
N GLU A 195 10.42 -3.58 -9.61
CA GLU A 195 10.92 -2.72 -10.67
C GLU A 195 10.04 -1.47 -10.88
N ALA A 196 8.72 -1.62 -10.77
CA ALA A 196 7.81 -0.49 -10.82
C ALA A 196 8.04 0.51 -9.67
N CYS A 197 8.48 0.05 -8.49
CA CYS A 197 8.90 0.96 -7.40
C CYS A 197 10.21 1.69 -7.73
N LEU A 198 11.19 0.99 -8.33
CA LEU A 198 12.48 1.57 -8.70
C LEU A 198 12.37 2.62 -9.82
N THR A 199 11.37 2.47 -10.69
CA THR A 199 11.11 3.35 -11.83
C THR A 199 10.01 4.38 -11.57
N HIS A 200 9.41 4.35 -10.35
CA HIS A 200 8.38 5.32 -10.00
C HIS A 200 8.93 6.74 -9.96
N ASP A 201 8.27 7.66 -10.67
CA ASP A 201 8.54 9.09 -10.63
C ASP A 201 7.25 9.88 -10.97
N ALA A 202 6.58 10.34 -9.93
CA ALA A 202 5.41 11.21 -10.02
C ALA A 202 5.72 12.64 -9.53
N PHE A 203 6.97 12.91 -9.10
CA PHE A 203 7.35 14.11 -8.37
C PHE A 203 6.90 15.39 -9.08
N ASP A 204 7.28 15.58 -10.34
CA ASP A 204 6.95 16.77 -11.11
C ASP A 204 5.45 16.93 -11.41
N GLN A 205 4.63 15.91 -11.14
CA GLN A 205 3.19 15.90 -11.38
C GLN A 205 2.36 16.06 -10.09
N LEU A 206 2.97 16.00 -8.89
CA LEU A 206 2.25 16.06 -7.61
C LEU A 206 1.42 17.32 -7.44
N HIS A 207 1.87 18.45 -8.01
CA HIS A 207 1.14 19.73 -7.99
C HIS A 207 -0.25 19.65 -8.68
N ARG A 208 -0.51 18.61 -9.48
CA ARG A 208 -1.81 18.39 -10.17
C ARG A 208 -2.84 17.69 -9.28
N ILE A 209 -2.43 17.14 -8.13
CA ILE A 209 -3.36 16.49 -7.21
C ILE A 209 -4.30 17.52 -6.61
N GLN A 210 -5.61 17.33 -6.82
CA GLN A 210 -6.67 18.24 -6.38
C GLN A 210 -7.38 17.75 -5.11
N ALA A 211 -7.28 16.45 -4.81
CA ALA A 211 -7.94 15.86 -3.65
C ALA A 211 -7.34 16.40 -2.34
N PRO A 212 -8.17 16.70 -1.32
CA PRO A 212 -7.65 16.95 0.03
C PRO A 212 -6.73 15.81 0.46
N THR A 213 -5.47 16.14 0.76
CA THR A 213 -4.43 15.13 0.97
C THR A 213 -3.86 15.19 2.38
N LEU A 214 -3.76 14.01 3.02
CA LEU A 214 -2.97 13.80 4.22
C LEU A 214 -1.78 12.88 3.90
N VAL A 215 -0.57 13.36 4.16
CA VAL A 215 0.66 12.57 4.07
C VAL A 215 1.09 12.15 5.46
N ILE A 216 1.39 10.87 5.65
CA ILE A 216 1.81 10.29 6.93
C ILE A 216 3.15 9.60 6.74
N GLY A 217 4.14 9.98 7.55
CA GLY A 217 5.49 9.42 7.50
C GLY A 217 6.03 9.03 8.86
N GLY A 218 7.01 8.13 8.85
CA GLY A 218 7.81 7.75 10.01
C GLY A 218 9.23 8.32 9.89
N GLU A 219 9.73 8.97 10.94
CA GLU A 219 11.11 9.50 10.95
C GLU A 219 12.16 8.38 10.88
N GLN A 220 11.80 7.20 11.37
CA GLN A 220 12.68 6.02 11.41
C GLN A 220 12.45 5.07 10.23
N ASP A 221 11.90 5.57 9.10
CA ASP A 221 11.64 4.73 7.92
C ASP A 221 12.96 4.32 7.25
N LEU A 222 13.33 3.05 7.39
CA LEU A 222 14.53 2.46 6.78
C LEU A 222 14.27 1.85 5.39
N ALA A 223 13.01 1.83 4.95
CA ALA A 223 12.64 1.30 3.63
C ALA A 223 12.63 2.37 2.55
N LEU A 224 12.11 3.58 2.86
CA LEU A 224 11.97 4.67 1.90
C LEU A 224 12.59 6.00 2.36
N GLY A 225 12.95 6.10 3.66
CA GLY A 225 13.40 7.34 4.28
C GLY A 225 12.25 8.27 4.68
N GLY A 226 12.32 8.81 5.90
CA GLY A 226 11.27 9.72 6.41
C GLY A 226 11.11 11.02 5.61
N GLU A 227 12.17 11.48 4.95
CA GLU A 227 12.16 12.70 4.13
C GLU A 227 11.25 12.59 2.90
N ALA A 228 11.04 11.39 2.37
CA ALA A 228 10.14 11.16 1.23
C ALA A 228 8.71 11.67 1.50
N SER A 229 8.20 11.50 2.73
CA SER A 229 6.88 12.02 3.11
C SER A 229 6.82 13.55 3.19
N ARG A 230 7.90 14.20 3.63
CA ARG A 230 8.01 15.66 3.65
C ARG A 230 8.03 16.23 2.24
N GLU A 231 8.81 15.59 1.35
CA GLU A 231 8.90 15.97 -0.05
C GLU A 231 7.52 15.92 -0.72
N ILE A 232 6.77 14.84 -0.55
CA ILE A 232 5.40 14.72 -1.09
C ILE A 232 4.49 15.83 -0.55
N ALA A 233 4.51 16.06 0.75
CA ALA A 233 3.64 17.05 1.37
C ALA A 233 3.98 18.50 0.94
N GLY A 234 5.24 18.77 0.61
CA GLY A 234 5.68 20.06 0.09
C GLY A 234 5.20 20.35 -1.34
N GLU A 235 5.01 19.32 -2.16
CA GLU A 235 4.67 19.45 -3.58
C GLU A 235 3.14 19.38 -3.87
N ILE A 236 2.35 18.77 -2.98
CA ILE A 236 0.90 18.70 -3.15
C ILE A 236 0.23 19.94 -2.56
N PRO A 237 -0.49 20.76 -3.34
CA PRO A 237 -1.13 21.98 -2.84
C PRO A 237 -2.09 21.70 -1.69
N GLY A 238 -1.87 22.35 -0.55
CA GLY A 238 -2.73 22.21 0.62
C GLY A 238 -2.65 20.87 1.36
N ALA A 239 -1.68 20.03 1.05
CA ALA A 239 -1.48 18.78 1.76
C ALA A 239 -1.14 19.02 3.24
N LYS A 240 -1.69 18.17 4.10
CA LYS A 240 -1.33 18.11 5.52
C LYS A 240 -0.28 17.04 5.71
N LEU A 241 0.67 17.29 6.63
CA LEU A 241 1.73 16.32 6.96
C LEU A 241 1.62 15.90 8.43
N LYS A 242 1.67 14.60 8.68
CA LYS A 242 1.82 14.01 10.01
C LYS A 242 3.07 13.12 10.02
N MET A 243 4.08 13.52 10.80
CA MET A 243 5.26 12.70 11.04
C MET A 243 5.19 12.04 12.41
N TYR A 244 5.60 10.76 12.47
CA TYR A 244 5.72 9.99 13.70
C TYR A 244 7.20 9.82 14.05
N PRO A 245 7.72 10.52 15.09
CA PRO A 245 9.15 10.53 15.40
C PRO A 245 9.73 9.18 15.79
N GLN A 246 8.92 8.32 16.43
CA GLN A 246 9.36 7.03 16.98
C GLN A 246 9.12 5.84 16.08
N TRP A 247 8.42 6.01 14.95
CA TRP A 247 8.04 4.91 14.07
C TRP A 247 8.74 4.98 12.72
N GLY A 248 8.91 3.80 12.12
CA GLY A 248 9.43 3.62 10.76
C GLY A 248 8.34 3.31 9.75
N HIS A 249 8.69 2.50 8.76
CA HIS A 249 7.80 2.12 7.66
C HIS A 249 6.53 1.38 8.12
N GLY A 250 6.62 0.58 9.19
CA GLY A 250 5.50 -0.19 9.76
C GLY A 250 4.56 0.62 10.67
N LEU A 251 4.66 1.95 10.70
CA LEU A 251 3.88 2.81 11.61
C LEU A 251 2.37 2.56 11.57
N TYR A 252 1.83 2.19 10.42
CA TYR A 252 0.39 1.92 10.23
C TYR A 252 -0.11 0.67 10.96
N GLU A 253 0.80 -0.21 11.39
CA GLU A 253 0.53 -1.37 12.25
C GLU A 253 0.95 -1.15 13.70
N GLU A 254 1.96 -0.32 13.94
CA GLU A 254 2.56 -0.12 15.26
C GLU A 254 1.96 1.06 16.03
N ALA A 255 1.56 2.14 15.36
CA ALA A 255 1.03 3.34 16.01
C ALA A 255 -0.45 3.14 16.38
N LYS A 256 -0.75 3.13 17.67
CA LYS A 256 -2.10 2.83 18.19
C LYS A 256 -3.16 3.87 17.80
N ASP A 257 -2.76 5.09 17.54
CA ASP A 257 -3.62 6.23 17.16
C ASP A 257 -3.83 6.33 15.64
N PHE A 258 -3.16 5.48 14.85
CA PHE A 258 -3.17 5.57 13.39
C PHE A 258 -4.58 5.48 12.78
N ASN A 259 -5.35 4.45 13.13
CA ASN A 259 -6.72 4.30 12.62
C ASN A 259 -7.63 5.47 13.04
N GLY A 260 -7.44 5.99 14.25
CA GLY A 260 -8.17 7.17 14.75
C GLY A 260 -7.89 8.42 13.91
N LEU A 261 -6.62 8.68 13.59
CA LEU A 261 -6.19 9.78 12.71
C LEU A 261 -6.81 9.67 11.32
N LEU A 262 -6.80 8.46 10.73
CA LEU A 262 -7.44 8.22 9.44
C LEU A 262 -8.94 8.52 9.47
N LEU A 263 -9.66 8.01 10.48
CA LEU A 263 -11.11 8.23 10.64
C LEU A 263 -11.44 9.70 10.84
N GLU A 264 -10.65 10.44 11.62
CA GLU A 264 -10.82 11.89 11.80
C GLU A 264 -10.64 12.64 10.48
N THR A 265 -9.67 12.23 9.67
CA THR A 265 -9.39 12.86 8.37
C THR A 265 -10.49 12.60 7.33
N LEU A 266 -11.11 11.42 7.37
CA LEU A 266 -12.09 10.96 6.37
C LEU A 266 -13.55 11.29 6.72
N ARG A 267 -13.82 11.79 7.92
CA ARG A 267 -15.15 12.23 8.36
C ARG A 267 -15.49 13.63 7.91
#